data_6d61becdb6511442b9b61c18daa3e826
#
_entry.id   6d61becdb6511442b9b61c18daa3e826
#
_cell.length_a   1.000
_cell.length_b   1.000
_cell.length_c   1.000
_cell.angle_alpha   90.00
_cell.angle_beta   90.00
_cell.angle_gamma   90.00
#
_symmetry.space_group_name_H-M   'P 1'
#
loop_
_entity.id
_entity.type
_entity.pdbx_description
1 polymer ?
#
loop_
_entity_poly.entity_id
_entity_poly.type
_entity_poly.pdbx_seq_one_letter_code
_entity_poly.pdbx_strand_id
1 'polypeptide(L)'
;RKFLSLVGVMACATVRAQEKKVDGGLAVIEQKKIPRRTTPITPPGSLAVRNMEAHCTGCQLCVAVCPNQVLRPSGKLMSLMVPEMSYERGYCRPECTKCSEVCPTGAIRPITKEDKSSVQIGHAVWIAANCVVNTDGVECGNCARHCPTGAVQMVHKEPGNPDSPRIPVVNEARCIGCGACENLCPSRPFSAIYVEGHQNHRTV
;
A
#
# COMPACT_ATOMS: atom_id res chain seq x y z
N ARG A 1 60.48 23.21 46.35
CA ARG A 1 60.20 22.85 44.91
C ARG A 1 58.98 22.03 44.91
N LYS A 2 57.79 22.68 44.66
CA LYS A 2 56.49 22.03 44.53
C LYS A 2 56.20 21.94 43.07
N PHE A 3 56.14 20.70 42.54
CA PHE A 3 55.58 20.43 41.21
C PHE A 3 54.10 20.32 41.35
N LEU A 4 53.41 21.27 40.81
CA LEU A 4 51.96 21.18 40.60
C LEU A 4 51.68 20.33 39.36
N SER A 5 51.14 19.14 39.60
CA SER A 5 50.60 18.30 38.52
C SER A 5 49.21 18.83 38.14
N LEU A 6 49.10 19.47 36.99
CA LEU A 6 47.82 19.80 36.36
C LEU A 6 47.31 18.53 35.66
N VAL A 7 46.40 17.83 36.33
CA VAL A 7 45.65 16.75 35.68
C VAL A 7 44.48 17.42 34.94
N GLY A 8 44.68 17.64 33.66
CA GLY A 8 43.61 18.06 32.76
C GLY A 8 42.65 16.91 32.57
N VAL A 9 41.47 17.02 33.18
CA VAL A 9 40.34 16.14 32.88
C VAL A 9 39.83 16.54 31.52
N MET A 10 40.28 15.87 30.47
CA MET A 10 39.66 15.92 29.16
C MET A 10 38.31 15.19 29.27
N ALA A 11 37.22 15.93 29.42
CA ALA A 11 35.88 15.44 29.21
C ALA A 11 35.74 15.14 27.72
N CYS A 12 36.03 13.91 27.31
CA CYS A 12 35.61 13.38 26.04
C CYS A 12 34.07 13.31 26.06
N ALA A 13 33.46 14.38 25.58
CA ALA A 13 32.04 14.31 25.17
C ALA A 13 31.96 13.27 24.04
N THR A 14 31.61 12.04 24.38
CA THR A 14 31.28 11.03 23.41
C THR A 14 30.00 11.51 22.73
N VAL A 15 30.15 12.24 21.64
CA VAL A 15 29.06 12.42 20.67
C VAL A 15 28.74 11.02 20.18
N ARG A 16 27.72 10.41 20.77
CA ARG A 16 27.11 9.22 20.19
C ARG A 16 26.46 9.68 18.89
N ALA A 17 27.24 9.63 17.83
CA ALA A 17 26.66 9.60 16.49
C ALA A 17 25.74 8.39 16.48
N GLN A 18 24.43 8.63 16.44
CA GLN A 18 23.49 7.58 16.14
C GLN A 18 23.80 7.13 14.72
N GLU A 19 24.58 6.07 14.60
CA GLU A 19 24.78 5.41 13.31
C GLU A 19 23.41 4.95 12.86
N LYS A 20 22.87 5.64 11.84
CA LYS A 20 21.68 5.17 11.13
C LYS A 20 22.09 3.85 10.50
N LYS A 21 21.56 2.75 11.02
CA LYS A 21 21.71 1.45 10.37
C LYS A 21 21.06 1.53 9.00
N VAL A 22 21.86 1.43 7.96
CA VAL A 22 21.44 1.51 6.56
C VAL A 22 21.59 0.13 5.95
N ASP A 23 20.51 -0.41 5.41
CA ASP A 23 20.53 -1.67 4.69
C ASP A 23 21.12 -1.46 3.29
N GLY A 24 22.33 -1.98 3.07
CA GLY A 24 23.06 -1.86 1.82
C GLY A 24 23.27 -0.43 1.32
N GLY A 25 23.13 0.57 2.16
CA GLY A 25 23.24 1.99 1.81
C GLY A 25 22.02 2.58 1.11
N LEU A 26 20.92 1.83 0.99
CA LEU A 26 19.74 2.23 0.20
C LEU A 26 18.56 2.71 1.04
N ALA A 27 18.35 2.20 2.26
CA ALA A 27 17.20 2.58 3.09
C ALA A 27 17.44 2.34 4.58
N VAL A 28 16.76 3.13 5.43
CA VAL A 28 16.71 2.92 6.88
C VAL A 28 15.46 2.10 7.20
N ILE A 29 15.59 0.78 7.26
CA ILE A 29 14.45 -0.14 7.40
C ILE A 29 13.81 -0.07 8.79
N GLU A 30 14.62 0.10 9.84
CA GLU A 30 14.14 0.04 11.23
C GLU A 30 13.11 1.10 11.61
N GLN A 31 12.99 2.18 10.84
CA GLN A 31 12.06 3.28 11.10
C GLN A 31 10.72 3.14 10.37
N LYS A 32 10.60 2.22 9.43
CA LYS A 32 9.40 2.04 8.62
C LYS A 32 8.53 0.91 9.14
N LYS A 33 7.23 1.17 9.26
CA LYS A 33 6.26 0.14 9.64
C LYS A 33 5.89 -0.71 8.43
N ILE A 34 5.98 -2.03 8.60
CA ILE A 34 5.56 -2.99 7.57
C ILE A 34 4.03 -2.96 7.45
N PRO A 35 3.46 -2.76 6.25
CA PRO A 35 2.02 -2.90 6.03
C PRO A 35 1.56 -4.31 6.38
N ARG A 36 0.60 -4.43 7.31
CA ARG A 36 0.05 -5.72 7.72
C ARG A 36 -1.33 -5.90 7.08
N ARG A 37 -1.40 -6.68 5.99
CA ARG A 37 -2.66 -7.10 5.41
C ARG A 37 -3.18 -8.32 6.13
N THR A 38 -4.39 -8.24 6.65
CA THR A 38 -5.09 -9.35 7.31
C THR A 38 -5.93 -10.13 6.32
N THR A 39 -6.50 -9.43 5.35
CA THR A 39 -7.36 -10.00 4.31
C THR A 39 -6.68 -9.93 2.94
N PRO A 40 -6.61 -11.05 2.19
CA PRO A 40 -6.11 -11.01 0.82
C PRO A 40 -7.04 -10.16 -0.06
N ILE A 41 -6.46 -9.47 -1.03
CA ILE A 41 -7.23 -8.67 -1.98
C ILE A 41 -7.52 -9.56 -3.18
N THR A 42 -8.80 -9.84 -3.42
CA THR A 42 -9.25 -10.63 -4.56
C THR A 42 -9.69 -9.73 -5.72
N PRO A 43 -9.59 -10.19 -6.98
CA PRO A 43 -9.91 -9.37 -8.15
C PRO A 43 -11.39 -8.96 -8.18
N PRO A 44 -11.71 -7.81 -8.78
CA PRO A 44 -13.10 -7.41 -9.01
C PRO A 44 -13.87 -8.49 -9.79
N GLY A 45 -15.09 -8.77 -9.37
CA GLY A 45 -15.92 -9.88 -9.90
C GLY A 45 -15.82 -11.16 -9.10
N SER A 46 -14.87 -11.31 -8.16
CA SER A 46 -14.78 -12.51 -7.30
C SER A 46 -15.80 -12.52 -6.15
N LEU A 47 -16.49 -11.42 -5.90
CA LEU A 47 -17.53 -11.19 -4.89
C LEU A 47 -17.06 -11.27 -3.44
N ALA A 48 -16.25 -12.27 -3.11
CA ALA A 48 -15.73 -12.54 -1.77
C ALA A 48 -14.44 -13.36 -1.83
N VAL A 49 -13.62 -13.29 -0.79
CA VAL A 49 -12.44 -14.15 -0.62
C VAL A 49 -12.84 -15.62 -0.66
N ARG A 50 -13.88 -15.98 0.11
CA ARG A 50 -14.38 -17.36 0.18
C ARG A 50 -14.90 -17.88 -1.16
N ASN A 51 -15.55 -17.03 -1.97
CA ASN A 51 -15.98 -17.43 -3.31
C ASN A 51 -14.79 -17.73 -4.21
N MET A 52 -13.75 -16.93 -4.13
CA MET A 52 -12.52 -17.14 -4.88
C MET A 52 -11.85 -18.45 -4.49
N GLU A 53 -11.73 -18.74 -3.19
CA GLU A 53 -11.14 -19.98 -2.67
C GLU A 53 -11.95 -21.24 -3.04
N ALA A 54 -13.29 -21.13 -3.07
CA ALA A 54 -14.17 -22.26 -3.37
C ALA A 54 -14.22 -22.63 -4.85
N HIS A 55 -14.07 -21.67 -5.76
CA HIS A 55 -14.28 -21.89 -7.20
C HIS A 55 -13.02 -21.78 -8.04
N CYS A 56 -11.91 -21.24 -7.50
CA CYS A 56 -10.67 -21.08 -8.25
C CYS A 56 -9.92 -22.40 -8.37
N THR A 57 -9.59 -22.80 -9.59
CA THR A 57 -8.77 -23.99 -9.89
C THR A 57 -7.28 -23.70 -10.00
N GLY A 58 -6.84 -22.47 -9.74
CA GLY A 58 -5.43 -22.10 -9.85
C GLY A 58 -4.84 -22.10 -11.28
N CYS A 59 -5.67 -22.01 -12.31
CA CYS A 59 -5.24 -22.12 -13.73
C CYS A 59 -4.35 -20.96 -14.22
N GLN A 60 -4.24 -19.86 -13.48
CA GLN A 60 -3.39 -18.69 -13.74
C GLN A 60 -3.74 -17.89 -15.01
N LEU A 61 -4.84 -18.14 -15.70
CA LEU A 61 -5.22 -17.39 -16.91
C LEU A 61 -5.41 -15.90 -16.61
N CYS A 62 -6.06 -15.57 -15.48
CA CYS A 62 -6.25 -14.19 -15.05
C CYS A 62 -4.94 -13.47 -14.72
N VAL A 63 -3.94 -14.20 -14.22
CA VAL A 63 -2.58 -13.67 -13.98
C VAL A 63 -1.89 -13.37 -15.30
N ALA A 64 -1.96 -14.30 -16.26
CA ALA A 64 -1.31 -14.18 -17.57
C ALA A 64 -1.86 -12.99 -18.40
N VAL A 65 -3.17 -12.73 -18.35
CA VAL A 65 -3.78 -11.64 -19.12
C VAL A 65 -3.75 -10.28 -18.44
N CYS A 66 -3.27 -10.20 -17.19
CA CYS A 66 -3.24 -8.94 -16.43
C CYS A 66 -2.20 -7.97 -16.99
N PRO A 67 -2.62 -6.89 -17.67
CA PRO A 67 -1.67 -5.99 -18.34
C PRO A 67 -0.81 -5.18 -17.35
N ASN A 68 -1.31 -5.01 -16.13
CA ASN A 68 -0.63 -4.24 -15.09
C ASN A 68 0.12 -5.15 -14.09
N GLN A 69 0.17 -6.47 -14.31
CA GLN A 69 0.87 -7.45 -13.47
C GLN A 69 0.49 -7.37 -11.98
N VAL A 70 -0.77 -7.07 -11.72
CA VAL A 70 -1.29 -6.90 -10.35
C VAL A 70 -1.64 -8.24 -9.71
N LEU A 71 -2.08 -9.22 -10.52
CA LEU A 71 -2.46 -10.54 -10.03
C LEU A 71 -1.23 -11.42 -9.89
N ARG A 72 -1.13 -12.12 -8.76
CA ARG A 72 -0.08 -13.09 -8.46
C ARG A 72 -0.66 -14.31 -7.79
N PRO A 73 -0.09 -15.49 -8.03
CA PRO A 73 -0.47 -16.69 -7.27
C PRO A 73 -0.10 -16.52 -5.79
N SER A 74 -1.00 -16.88 -4.90
CA SER A 74 -0.74 -16.92 -3.47
C SER A 74 0.23 -18.06 -3.14
N GLY A 75 1.19 -17.74 -2.26
CA GLY A 75 2.10 -18.74 -1.69
C GLY A 75 1.63 -19.33 -0.36
N LYS A 76 0.44 -18.93 0.12
CA LYS A 76 -0.11 -19.42 1.39
C LYS A 76 -0.63 -20.85 1.22
N LEU A 77 -0.30 -21.75 2.15
CA LEU A 77 -0.65 -23.18 2.06
C LEU A 77 -2.16 -23.42 1.85
N MET A 78 -3.01 -22.66 2.54
CA MET A 78 -4.47 -22.84 2.47
C MET A 78 -5.12 -22.23 1.21
N SER A 79 -4.45 -21.32 0.53
CA SER A 79 -4.90 -20.68 -0.71
C SER A 79 -3.83 -20.75 -1.79
N LEU A 80 -3.06 -21.85 -1.80
CA LEU A 80 -1.95 -22.04 -2.74
C LEU A 80 -2.43 -21.90 -4.19
N MET A 81 -1.70 -21.09 -4.97
CA MET A 81 -2.00 -20.78 -6.37
C MET A 81 -3.30 -20.00 -6.62
N VAL A 82 -4.11 -19.68 -5.59
CA VAL A 82 -5.25 -18.80 -5.75
C VAL A 82 -4.74 -17.38 -6.04
N PRO A 83 -5.16 -16.72 -7.12
CA PRO A 83 -4.68 -15.38 -7.45
C PRO A 83 -5.10 -14.33 -6.41
N GLU A 84 -4.13 -13.58 -5.91
CA GLU A 84 -4.32 -12.43 -5.04
C GLU A 84 -3.71 -11.17 -5.70
N MET A 85 -4.19 -9.99 -5.32
CA MET A 85 -3.70 -8.74 -5.86
C MET A 85 -2.50 -8.22 -5.05
N SER A 86 -1.44 -7.83 -5.76
CA SER A 86 -0.24 -7.19 -5.23
C SER A 86 0.05 -5.92 -6.03
N TYR A 87 0.25 -4.82 -5.33
CA TYR A 87 0.45 -3.50 -5.97
C TYR A 87 1.92 -3.08 -6.08
N GLU A 88 2.83 -4.02 -5.95
CA GLU A 88 4.26 -3.73 -6.09
C GLU A 88 4.68 -3.34 -7.50
N ARG A 89 4.12 -4.01 -8.52
CA ARG A 89 4.49 -3.79 -9.94
C ARG A 89 3.52 -2.89 -10.70
N GLY A 90 2.31 -2.70 -10.20
CA GLY A 90 1.28 -1.92 -10.86
C GLY A 90 0.04 -1.79 -9.99
N TYR A 91 -1.00 -1.23 -10.55
CA TYR A 91 -2.30 -1.07 -9.90
C TYR A 91 -3.44 -1.46 -10.84
N CYS A 92 -4.60 -1.81 -10.29
CA CYS A 92 -5.75 -2.23 -11.06
C CYS A 92 -6.49 -1.03 -11.66
N ARG A 93 -6.47 -0.88 -12.97
CA ARG A 93 -7.15 0.21 -13.66
C ARG A 93 -8.66 0.00 -13.65
N PRO A 94 -9.47 1.03 -13.38
CA PRO A 94 -10.94 0.92 -13.35
C PRO A 94 -11.54 0.37 -14.65
N GLU A 95 -11.00 0.77 -15.80
CA GLU A 95 -11.49 0.40 -17.13
C GLU A 95 -11.12 -1.02 -17.59
N CYS A 96 -10.28 -1.75 -16.84
CA CYS A 96 -9.76 -3.06 -17.25
C CYS A 96 -10.61 -4.21 -16.67
N THR A 97 -11.18 -5.07 -17.52
CA THR A 97 -12.02 -6.23 -17.15
C THR A 97 -11.41 -7.59 -17.49
N LYS A 98 -10.21 -7.61 -18.08
CA LYS A 98 -9.59 -8.79 -18.70
C LYS A 98 -9.55 -10.06 -17.82
N CYS A 99 -9.33 -9.94 -16.52
CA CYS A 99 -9.27 -11.09 -15.63
C CYS A 99 -10.63 -11.79 -15.48
N SER A 100 -11.73 -11.05 -15.58
CA SER A 100 -13.11 -11.61 -15.51
C SER A 100 -13.55 -12.27 -16.82
N GLU A 101 -12.97 -11.87 -17.95
CA GLU A 101 -13.32 -12.39 -19.29
C GLU A 101 -12.74 -13.80 -19.52
N VAL A 102 -11.65 -14.16 -18.85
CA VAL A 102 -10.93 -15.41 -19.09
C VAL A 102 -11.11 -16.46 -18.00
N CYS A 103 -11.87 -16.17 -16.95
CA CYS A 103 -12.04 -17.10 -15.84
C CYS A 103 -13.00 -18.25 -16.22
N PRO A 104 -12.51 -19.51 -16.40
CA PRO A 104 -13.34 -20.60 -16.88
C PRO A 104 -14.32 -21.13 -15.83
N THR A 105 -14.02 -20.94 -14.55
CA THR A 105 -14.80 -21.48 -13.44
C THR A 105 -15.83 -20.50 -12.87
N GLY A 106 -15.79 -19.23 -13.33
CA GLY A 106 -16.62 -18.17 -12.75
C GLY A 106 -16.22 -17.74 -11.34
N ALA A 107 -15.03 -18.17 -10.86
CA ALA A 107 -14.45 -17.63 -9.60
C ALA A 107 -14.29 -16.10 -9.67
N ILE A 108 -14.01 -15.58 -10.85
CA ILE A 108 -14.11 -14.16 -11.19
C ILE A 108 -15.24 -14.06 -12.22
N ARG A 109 -16.38 -13.51 -11.81
CA ARG A 109 -17.54 -13.33 -12.69
C ARG A 109 -17.28 -12.22 -13.68
N PRO A 110 -17.80 -12.30 -14.92
CA PRO A 110 -17.78 -11.19 -15.86
C PRO A 110 -18.35 -9.92 -15.22
N ILE A 111 -17.65 -8.82 -15.38
CA ILE A 111 -18.01 -7.52 -14.81
C ILE A 111 -17.84 -6.45 -15.87
N THR A 112 -18.77 -5.50 -15.93
CA THR A 112 -18.66 -4.34 -16.82
C THR A 112 -17.67 -3.30 -16.25
N LYS A 113 -17.27 -2.33 -17.05
CA LYS A 113 -16.42 -1.23 -16.58
C LYS A 113 -17.15 -0.35 -15.58
N GLU A 114 -18.43 -0.14 -15.81
CA GLU A 114 -19.33 0.65 -14.98
C GLU A 114 -19.46 -0.01 -13.60
N ASP A 115 -19.83 -1.30 -13.56
CA ASP A 115 -19.94 -2.05 -12.32
C ASP A 115 -18.63 -2.11 -11.56
N LYS A 116 -17.50 -2.29 -12.26
CA LYS A 116 -16.19 -2.34 -11.64
C LYS A 116 -15.83 -1.04 -10.92
N SER A 117 -16.26 0.10 -11.44
CA SER A 117 -16.03 1.41 -10.84
C SER A 117 -16.77 1.61 -9.53
N SER A 118 -17.83 0.82 -9.29
CA SER A 118 -18.64 0.84 -8.06
C SER A 118 -18.27 -0.29 -7.08
N VAL A 119 -17.50 -1.31 -7.52
CA VAL A 119 -17.13 -2.44 -6.66
C VAL A 119 -15.92 -2.10 -5.80
N GLN A 120 -16.09 -2.18 -4.50
CA GLN A 120 -15.04 -2.04 -3.50
C GLN A 120 -14.45 -3.39 -3.14
N ILE A 121 -13.25 -3.67 -3.61
CA ILE A 121 -12.49 -4.89 -3.27
C ILE A 121 -11.67 -4.76 -1.99
N GLY A 122 -11.49 -3.55 -1.52
CA GLY A 122 -10.74 -3.18 -0.34
C GLY A 122 -10.74 -1.67 -0.14
N HIS A 123 -10.04 -1.20 0.87
CA HIS A 123 -9.86 0.22 1.16
C HIS A 123 -8.40 0.56 1.45
N ALA A 124 -8.03 1.79 1.19
CA ALA A 124 -6.68 2.27 1.48
C ALA A 124 -6.52 2.61 2.97
N VAL A 125 -5.38 2.22 3.54
CA VAL A 125 -4.99 2.51 4.93
C VAL A 125 -3.70 3.32 4.92
N TRP A 126 -3.68 4.45 5.60
CA TRP A 126 -2.52 5.32 5.67
C TRP A 126 -1.67 5.02 6.91
N ILE A 127 -0.35 4.89 6.73
CA ILE A 127 0.64 4.72 7.78
C ILE A 127 1.43 6.05 7.92
N ALA A 128 1.02 6.87 8.86
CA ALA A 128 1.60 8.19 9.07
C ALA A 128 3.12 8.15 9.27
N ALA A 129 3.63 7.13 9.97
CA ALA A 129 5.05 6.95 10.26
C ALA A 129 5.92 6.68 9.01
N ASN A 130 5.32 6.19 7.93
CA ASN A 130 6.05 5.92 6.68
C ASN A 130 5.96 7.08 5.68
N CYS A 131 5.04 8.03 5.91
CA CYS A 131 4.75 9.08 4.95
C CYS A 131 5.89 10.09 4.87
N VAL A 132 6.37 10.36 3.65
CA VAL A 132 7.47 11.31 3.38
C VAL A 132 7.17 12.73 3.87
N VAL A 133 5.90 13.09 3.97
CA VAL A 133 5.48 14.36 4.58
C VAL A 133 5.89 14.43 6.05
N ASN A 134 5.79 13.31 6.78
CA ASN A 134 6.15 13.25 8.20
C ASN A 134 7.62 12.86 8.43
N THR A 135 8.22 12.05 7.54
CA THR A 135 9.60 11.57 7.71
C THR A 135 10.64 12.55 7.18
N ASP A 136 10.33 13.17 6.05
CA ASP A 136 11.29 13.97 5.29
C ASP A 136 10.89 15.46 5.24
N GLY A 137 9.68 15.81 5.74
CA GLY A 137 9.16 17.17 5.74
C GLY A 137 8.85 17.74 4.36
N VAL A 138 8.70 16.88 3.34
CA VAL A 138 8.46 17.30 1.95
C VAL A 138 6.97 17.29 1.61
N GLU A 139 6.51 18.28 0.84
CA GLU A 139 5.15 18.24 0.31
C GLU A 139 4.98 17.05 -0.65
N CYS A 140 3.90 16.30 -0.43
CA CYS A 140 3.53 15.19 -1.28
C CYS A 140 2.00 15.14 -1.42
N GLY A 141 1.51 14.76 -2.57
CA GLY A 141 0.07 14.59 -2.84
C GLY A 141 -0.17 13.45 -3.82
N ASN A 142 0.82 12.58 -3.98
CA ASN A 142 0.84 11.58 -5.05
C ASN A 142 -0.32 10.59 -4.94
N CYS A 143 -0.65 10.14 -3.74
CA CYS A 143 -1.76 9.22 -3.48
C CYS A 143 -3.13 9.84 -3.85
N ALA A 144 -3.34 11.13 -3.56
CA ALA A 144 -4.59 11.82 -3.91
C ALA A 144 -4.67 12.11 -5.41
N ARG A 145 -3.56 12.55 -6.02
CA ARG A 145 -3.49 12.90 -7.46
C ARG A 145 -3.82 11.73 -8.37
N HIS A 146 -3.46 10.52 -7.98
CA HIS A 146 -3.67 9.30 -8.77
C HIS A 146 -4.86 8.47 -8.32
N CYS A 147 -5.68 8.98 -7.39
CA CYS A 147 -6.89 8.28 -6.94
C CYS A 147 -8.02 8.45 -7.97
N PRO A 148 -8.45 7.38 -8.69
CA PRO A 148 -9.43 7.51 -9.77
C PRO A 148 -10.82 7.89 -9.26
N THR A 149 -11.14 7.58 -8.01
CA THR A 149 -12.45 7.87 -7.39
C THR A 149 -12.44 9.13 -6.51
N GLY A 150 -11.26 9.78 -6.37
CA GLY A 150 -11.09 10.90 -5.43
C GLY A 150 -11.33 10.52 -3.97
N ALA A 151 -11.16 9.24 -3.64
CA ALA A 151 -11.31 8.75 -2.27
C ALA A 151 -10.21 9.26 -1.32
N VAL A 152 -9.03 9.61 -1.85
CA VAL A 152 -7.94 10.17 -1.07
C VAL A 152 -7.92 11.68 -1.28
N GLN A 153 -8.01 12.42 -0.19
CA GLN A 153 -7.98 13.88 -0.20
C GLN A 153 -6.82 14.38 0.66
N MET A 154 -6.21 15.49 0.26
CA MET A 154 -5.16 16.13 1.03
C MET A 154 -5.76 17.21 1.93
N VAL A 155 -5.55 17.09 3.23
CA VAL A 155 -6.01 18.06 4.24
C VAL A 155 -4.83 18.62 5.02
N HIS A 156 -4.93 19.81 5.53
CA HIS A 156 -3.92 20.38 6.42
C HIS A 156 -3.82 19.56 7.71
N LYS A 157 -2.61 19.23 8.14
CA LYS A 157 -2.36 18.45 9.36
C LYS A 157 -2.88 19.17 10.61
N GLU A 158 -2.76 20.50 10.63
CA GLU A 158 -3.26 21.38 11.69
C GLU A 158 -4.46 22.15 11.13
N PRO A 159 -5.68 21.91 11.66
CA PRO A 159 -6.86 22.65 11.24
C PRO A 159 -6.70 24.14 11.50
N GLY A 160 -6.96 24.95 10.46
CA GLY A 160 -6.87 26.42 10.57
C GLY A 160 -5.47 27.01 10.30
N ASN A 161 -4.45 26.18 10.13
CA ASN A 161 -3.11 26.65 9.74
C ASN A 161 -2.85 26.33 8.27
N PRO A 162 -2.91 27.32 7.35
CA PRO A 162 -2.69 27.10 5.92
C PRO A 162 -1.25 26.74 5.57
N ASP A 163 -0.29 27.02 6.45
CA ASP A 163 1.12 26.72 6.26
C ASP A 163 1.50 25.31 6.76
N SER A 164 0.55 24.61 7.42
CA SER A 164 0.83 23.25 7.90
C SER A 164 0.88 22.26 6.74
N PRO A 165 1.77 21.25 6.81
CA PRO A 165 1.90 20.25 5.75
C PRO A 165 0.58 19.51 5.53
N ARG A 166 0.30 19.18 4.27
CA ARG A 166 -0.92 18.44 3.92
C ARG A 166 -0.70 16.93 4.01
N ILE A 167 -1.63 16.26 4.68
CA ILE A 167 -1.64 14.80 4.87
C ILE A 167 -2.83 14.16 4.15
N PRO A 168 -2.71 12.90 3.70
CA PRO A 168 -3.82 12.21 3.06
C PRO A 168 -4.87 11.74 4.08
N VAL A 169 -6.13 11.97 3.76
CA VAL A 169 -7.29 11.38 4.45
C VAL A 169 -8.04 10.52 3.44
N VAL A 170 -8.40 9.31 3.85
CA VAL A 170 -9.06 8.32 2.99
C VAL A 170 -10.55 8.28 3.32
N ASN A 171 -11.37 8.49 2.31
CA ASN A 171 -12.79 8.21 2.37
C ASN A 171 -13.03 6.75 1.93
N GLU A 172 -13.22 5.86 2.91
CA GLU A 172 -13.40 4.43 2.65
C GLU A 172 -14.64 4.13 1.80
N ALA A 173 -15.71 4.90 1.95
CA ALA A 173 -16.95 4.71 1.19
C ALA A 173 -16.78 4.94 -0.32
N ARG A 174 -15.76 5.71 -0.73
CA ARG A 174 -15.44 5.98 -2.15
C ARG A 174 -14.26 5.15 -2.67
N CYS A 175 -13.54 4.46 -1.78
CA CYS A 175 -12.32 3.74 -2.13
C CYS A 175 -12.66 2.38 -2.74
N ILE A 176 -12.32 2.16 -4.01
CA ILE A 176 -12.51 0.87 -4.69
C ILE A 176 -11.37 -0.13 -4.47
N GLY A 177 -10.32 0.24 -3.76
CA GLY A 177 -9.19 -0.67 -3.49
C GLY A 177 -8.27 -0.94 -4.68
N CYS A 178 -8.20 -0.06 -5.66
CA CYS A 178 -7.44 -0.25 -6.90
C CYS A 178 -5.92 -0.30 -6.75
N GLY A 179 -5.37 0.20 -5.63
CA GLY A 179 -3.95 0.17 -5.31
C GLY A 179 -3.08 1.23 -5.98
N ALA A 180 -3.64 2.20 -6.71
CA ALA A 180 -2.86 3.27 -7.35
C ALA A 180 -2.07 4.10 -6.31
N CYS A 181 -2.70 4.42 -5.19
CA CYS A 181 -2.07 5.15 -4.10
C CYS A 181 -0.90 4.40 -3.46
N GLU A 182 -0.98 3.07 -3.37
CA GLU A 182 0.07 2.20 -2.83
C GLU A 182 1.23 2.06 -3.82
N ASN A 183 0.94 1.71 -5.07
CA ASN A 183 1.95 1.50 -6.11
C ASN A 183 2.78 2.76 -6.37
N LEU A 184 2.12 3.91 -6.45
CA LEU A 184 2.75 5.19 -6.78
C LEU A 184 3.27 5.96 -5.56
N CYS A 185 3.17 5.39 -4.35
CA CYS A 185 3.74 5.99 -3.14
C CYS A 185 5.27 6.08 -3.27
N PRO A 186 5.89 7.25 -3.03
CA PRO A 186 7.34 7.40 -3.11
C PRO A 186 8.08 6.80 -1.90
N SER A 187 7.39 6.54 -0.80
CA SER A 187 8.00 5.97 0.40
C SER A 187 8.57 4.57 0.14
N ARG A 188 9.82 4.34 0.52
CA ARG A 188 10.54 3.06 0.39
C ARG A 188 11.24 2.74 1.71
N PRO A 189 11.49 1.45 2.05
CA PRO A 189 11.12 0.25 1.28
C PRO A 189 9.62 -0.06 1.34
N PHE A 190 8.88 0.46 2.31
CA PHE A 190 7.45 0.20 2.48
C PHE A 190 6.63 1.45 2.16
N SER A 191 5.54 1.26 1.44
CA SER A 191 4.59 2.32 1.14
C SER A 191 3.99 2.92 2.41
N ALA A 192 3.73 4.24 2.39
CA ALA A 192 3.03 4.94 3.46
C ALA A 192 1.50 4.76 3.40
N ILE A 193 1.00 4.18 2.33
CA ILE A 193 -0.42 3.87 2.14
C ILE A 193 -0.52 2.52 1.46
N TYR A 194 -1.39 1.64 1.96
CA TYR A 194 -1.59 0.31 1.41
C TYR A 194 -3.07 -0.03 1.36
N VAL A 195 -3.43 -1.02 0.58
CA VAL A 195 -4.81 -1.49 0.49
C VAL A 195 -5.01 -2.69 1.39
N GLU A 196 -6.03 -2.64 2.24
CA GLU A 196 -6.56 -3.77 2.99
C GLU A 196 -7.75 -4.36 2.23
N GLY A 197 -7.79 -5.69 2.05
CA GLY A 197 -8.85 -6.37 1.33
C GLY A 197 -10.16 -6.45 2.12
N HIS A 198 -11.29 -6.55 1.41
CA HIS A 198 -12.57 -6.88 2.02
C HIS A 198 -12.85 -8.39 1.90
N GLN A 199 -13.36 -9.00 2.96
CA GLN A 199 -13.80 -10.41 2.95
C GLN A 199 -14.93 -10.62 1.93
N ASN A 200 -15.89 -9.69 1.91
CA ASN A 200 -16.93 -9.59 0.90
C ASN A 200 -16.79 -8.26 0.17
N HIS A 201 -16.83 -8.29 -1.14
CA HIS A 201 -16.84 -7.06 -1.93
C HIS A 201 -18.12 -6.27 -1.65
N ARG A 202 -18.02 -4.95 -1.69
CA ARG A 202 -19.14 -4.03 -1.48
C ARG A 202 -19.41 -3.30 -2.79
N THR A 203 -20.63 -2.89 -3.02
CA THR A 203 -20.99 -1.95 -4.07
C THR A 203 -21.33 -0.59 -3.45
N VAL A 204 -20.86 0.47 -4.09
CA VAL A 204 -21.15 1.86 -3.71
C VAL A 204 -22.41 2.31 -4.42
#